data_6a5b63d10d5dabdd533e29bf1a459df0
#
_entry.id   6a5b63d10d5dabdd533e29bf1a459df0
#
_cell.length_a   1.000
_cell.length_b   1.000
_cell.length_c   1.000
_cell.angle_alpha   90.00
_cell.angle_beta   90.00
_cell.angle_gamma   90.00
#
_symmetry.space_group_name_H-M   'P 1'
#
loop_
_entity.id
_entity.type
_entity.pdbx_description
1 polymer ?
#
loop_
_entity_poly.entity_id
_entity_poly.type
_entity_poly.pdbx_seq_one_letter_code
_entity_poly.pdbx_strand_id
1 'polypeptide(L)'
;MSISNLKFDEDGLIPAIIQDAKTNQVLMLAYMNEKSLKNTIKWGRTCFWSRSRQELWWKGETSGHIQEVEEISYDCDGDTLLLKVNQTGGACHTGHKSCFYRGIKREKEVEKVFDPKKVYKDSLDAELLDELYKVIEN
;
A
#
# COMPACT_ATOMS: atom_id res chain seq x y z
N MET A 1 -19.58 8.43 6.33
CA MET A 1 -18.76 7.37 6.99
C MET A 1 -18.13 7.93 8.25
N SER A 2 -18.26 7.20 9.35
CA SER A 2 -17.67 7.62 10.62
C SER A 2 -16.44 6.78 10.94
N ILE A 3 -15.33 7.42 11.28
CA ILE A 3 -14.14 6.74 11.75
C ILE A 3 -14.13 6.53 13.28
N SER A 4 -15.18 6.97 13.96
CA SER A 4 -15.25 6.85 15.42
C SER A 4 -15.36 5.42 15.94
N ASN A 5 -15.78 4.48 15.08
CA ASN A 5 -15.87 3.07 15.41
C ASN A 5 -14.56 2.29 15.23
N LEU A 6 -13.53 2.95 14.70
CA LEU A 6 -12.24 2.32 14.44
C LEU A 6 -11.38 2.33 15.70
N LYS A 7 -10.62 1.25 15.87
CA LYS A 7 -9.69 1.07 16.97
C LYS A 7 -8.27 1.12 16.44
N PHE A 8 -7.65 2.29 16.58
CA PHE A 8 -6.22 2.44 16.29
C PHE A 8 -5.42 1.80 17.43
N ASP A 9 -4.24 1.30 17.11
CA ASP A 9 -3.37 0.71 18.14
C ASP A 9 -2.77 1.80 19.05
N GLU A 10 -1.92 1.39 19.98
CA GLU A 10 -1.30 2.32 20.94
C GLU A 10 -0.41 3.37 20.28
N ASP A 11 0.07 3.12 19.07
CA ASP A 11 0.85 4.06 18.26
C ASP A 11 -0.02 4.92 17.35
N GLY A 12 -1.34 4.78 17.43
CA GLY A 12 -2.28 5.51 16.59
C GLY A 12 -2.36 4.96 15.17
N LEU A 13 -2.03 3.69 14.95
CA LEU A 13 -2.00 3.07 13.64
C LEU A 13 -3.08 1.99 13.48
N ILE A 14 -3.52 1.78 12.25
CA ILE A 14 -4.44 0.72 11.87
C ILE A 14 -3.91 0.07 10.59
N PRO A 15 -3.85 -1.27 10.52
CA PRO A 15 -3.44 -1.93 9.29
C PRO A 15 -4.54 -1.81 8.23
N ALA A 16 -4.10 -1.63 6.99
CA ALA A 16 -4.97 -1.50 5.82
C ALA A 16 -4.58 -2.54 4.78
N ILE A 17 -5.51 -3.44 4.49
CA ILE A 17 -5.36 -4.43 3.42
C ILE A 17 -5.85 -3.77 2.14
N ILE A 18 -5.04 -3.79 1.09
CA ILE A 18 -5.37 -3.20 -0.19
C ILE A 18 -5.64 -4.30 -1.20
N GLN A 19 -6.81 -4.28 -1.79
CA GLN A 19 -7.31 -5.29 -2.71
C GLN A 19 -7.70 -4.65 -4.04
N ASP A 20 -7.38 -5.32 -5.14
CA ASP A 20 -7.80 -4.86 -6.47
C ASP A 20 -9.32 -5.00 -6.59
N ALA A 21 -9.99 -3.90 -6.92
CA ALA A 21 -11.45 -3.88 -7.05
C ALA A 21 -11.97 -4.71 -8.22
N LYS A 22 -11.16 -4.92 -9.25
CA LYS A 22 -11.56 -5.67 -10.46
C LYS A 22 -11.33 -7.17 -10.33
N THR A 23 -10.21 -7.57 -9.74
CA THR A 23 -9.79 -8.98 -9.69
C THR A 23 -9.94 -9.62 -8.33
N ASN A 24 -10.17 -8.82 -7.29
CA ASN A 24 -10.14 -9.22 -5.88
C ASN A 24 -8.76 -9.71 -5.41
N GLN A 25 -7.72 -9.50 -6.19
CA GLN A 25 -6.35 -9.83 -5.77
C GLN A 25 -5.93 -8.95 -4.61
N VAL A 26 -5.37 -9.55 -3.56
CA VAL A 26 -4.77 -8.78 -2.47
C VAL A 26 -3.43 -8.23 -2.95
N LEU A 27 -3.28 -6.91 -2.85
CA LEU A 27 -2.13 -6.21 -3.43
C LEU A 27 -1.04 -5.94 -2.42
N MET A 28 -1.39 -5.48 -1.24
CA MET A 28 -0.43 -5.09 -0.22
C MET A 28 -1.12 -4.90 1.12
N LEU A 29 -0.31 -4.78 2.17
CA LEU A 29 -0.75 -4.31 3.48
C LEU A 29 0.17 -3.14 3.87
N ALA A 30 -0.44 -2.07 4.35
CA ALA A 30 0.28 -0.91 4.86
C ALA A 30 -0.45 -0.36 6.10
N TYR A 31 0.11 0.65 6.71
CA TYR A 31 -0.48 1.24 7.91
C TYR A 31 -0.99 2.64 7.64
N MET A 32 -2.07 2.99 8.32
CA MET A 32 -2.64 4.32 8.29
C MET A 32 -2.72 4.87 9.70
N ASN A 33 -2.53 6.17 9.86
CA ASN A 33 -2.95 6.88 11.04
C ASN A 33 -4.24 7.64 10.73
N GLU A 34 -4.80 8.34 11.70
CA GLU A 34 -6.04 9.08 11.49
C GLU A 34 -5.93 10.08 10.35
N LYS A 35 -4.80 10.78 10.26
CA LYS A 35 -4.57 11.78 9.22
C LYS A 35 -4.49 11.18 7.83
N SER A 36 -3.75 10.08 7.66
CA SER A 36 -3.63 9.42 6.36
C SER A 36 -4.96 8.82 5.92
N LEU A 37 -5.74 8.27 6.85
CA LEU A 37 -7.08 7.76 6.55
C LEU A 37 -8.02 8.89 6.11
N LYS A 38 -8.03 10.02 6.82
CA LYS A 38 -8.82 11.19 6.43
C LYS A 38 -8.43 11.71 5.05
N ASN A 39 -7.13 11.75 4.75
CA ASN A 39 -6.64 12.13 3.43
C ASN A 39 -7.12 11.15 2.35
N THR A 40 -7.08 9.87 2.63
CA THR A 40 -7.54 8.81 1.71
C THR A 40 -9.02 8.99 1.40
N ILE A 41 -9.85 9.23 2.40
CA ILE A 41 -11.29 9.44 2.25
C ILE A 41 -11.55 10.71 1.44
N LYS A 42 -10.88 11.80 1.77
CA LYS A 42 -11.10 13.11 1.15
C LYS A 42 -10.71 13.12 -0.32
N TRP A 43 -9.57 12.55 -0.66
CA TRP A 43 -9.00 12.65 -2.00
C TRP A 43 -9.27 11.44 -2.89
N GLY A 44 -9.77 10.34 -2.32
CA GLY A 44 -10.09 9.12 -3.09
C GLY A 44 -8.84 8.38 -3.58
N ARG A 45 -7.68 8.64 -3.00
CA ARG A 45 -6.41 7.99 -3.31
C ARG A 45 -5.74 7.56 -2.01
N THR A 46 -5.02 6.44 -2.05
CA THR A 46 -4.43 5.90 -0.83
C THR A 46 -3.26 6.75 -0.32
N CYS A 47 -3.38 7.13 0.94
CA CYS A 47 -2.35 7.80 1.72
C CYS A 47 -2.05 6.95 2.94
N PHE A 48 -0.80 6.65 3.19
CA PHE A 48 -0.36 5.76 4.25
C PHE A 48 0.56 6.47 5.24
N TRP A 49 0.79 5.82 6.37
CA TRP A 49 1.81 6.22 7.32
C TRP A 49 3.00 5.27 7.24
N SER A 50 4.19 5.82 6.99
CA SER A 50 5.42 5.03 6.99
C SER A 50 5.96 4.92 8.41
N ARG A 51 5.95 3.70 8.97
CA ARG A 51 6.46 3.44 10.31
C ARG A 51 7.98 3.67 10.41
N SER A 52 8.71 3.30 9.37
CA SER A 52 10.17 3.43 9.33
C SER A 52 10.63 4.87 9.17
N ARG A 53 9.96 5.64 8.32
CA ARG A 53 10.32 7.04 8.03
C ARG A 53 9.58 8.06 8.88
N GLN A 54 8.54 7.62 9.62
CA GLN A 54 7.70 8.48 10.44
C GLN A 54 7.12 9.66 9.66
N GLU A 55 6.55 9.37 8.49
CA GLU A 55 5.93 10.38 7.64
C GLU A 55 4.76 9.81 6.83
N LEU A 56 3.90 10.70 6.37
CA LEU A 56 2.84 10.38 5.43
C LEU A 56 3.43 10.14 4.04
N TRP A 57 2.83 9.20 3.29
CA TRP A 57 3.19 9.04 1.89
C TRP A 57 1.97 8.63 1.06
N TRP A 58 1.91 9.17 -0.15
CA TRP A 58 0.86 8.84 -1.11
C TRP A 58 1.35 7.72 -1.99
N LYS A 59 0.54 6.66 -2.11
CA LYS A 59 0.89 5.57 -3.02
C LYS A 59 0.99 6.10 -4.44
N GLY A 60 2.11 5.83 -5.09
CA GLY A 60 2.34 6.24 -6.47
C GLY A 60 2.87 7.66 -6.64
N GLU A 61 3.21 8.38 -5.57
CA GLU A 61 3.73 9.75 -5.68
C GLU A 61 5.04 9.84 -6.47
N THR A 62 5.84 8.78 -6.45
CA THR A 62 7.10 8.70 -7.21
C THR A 62 6.92 7.92 -8.50
N SER A 63 6.28 6.77 -8.43
CA SER A 63 6.16 5.84 -9.56
C SER A 63 5.02 6.15 -10.53
N GLY A 64 4.03 6.91 -10.08
CA GLY A 64 2.78 7.09 -10.82
C GLY A 64 1.81 5.91 -10.69
N HIS A 65 2.18 4.85 -9.97
CA HIS A 65 1.34 3.66 -9.77
C HIS A 65 0.36 3.90 -8.61
N ILE A 66 -0.58 4.79 -8.86
CA ILE A 66 -1.56 5.24 -7.87
C ILE A 66 -2.63 4.18 -7.62
N GLN A 67 -3.32 4.35 -6.51
CA GLN A 67 -4.46 3.54 -6.13
C GLN A 67 -5.66 4.47 -5.92
N GLU A 68 -6.65 4.35 -6.79
CA GLU A 68 -7.91 5.08 -6.66
C GLU A 68 -8.88 4.23 -5.84
N VAL A 69 -9.40 4.80 -4.76
CA VAL A 69 -10.22 4.07 -3.80
C VAL A 69 -11.67 4.00 -4.27
N GLU A 70 -12.21 2.80 -4.35
CA GLU A 70 -13.62 2.57 -4.64
C GLU A 70 -14.43 2.29 -3.38
N GLU A 71 -13.87 1.55 -2.43
CA GLU A 71 -14.58 1.11 -1.25
C GLU A 71 -13.64 1.01 -0.07
N ILE A 72 -14.10 1.43 1.10
CA ILE A 72 -13.38 1.27 2.36
C ILE A 72 -14.32 0.59 3.34
N SER A 73 -13.88 -0.53 3.89
CA SER A 73 -14.60 -1.24 4.94
C SER A 73 -13.67 -1.57 6.10
N TYR A 74 -14.22 -1.99 7.22
CA TYR A 74 -13.45 -2.41 8.38
C TYR A 74 -14.00 -3.71 8.92
N ASP A 75 -13.18 -4.45 9.66
CA ASP A 75 -13.56 -5.77 10.13
C ASP A 75 -14.47 -5.72 11.36
N CYS A 76 -14.83 -6.91 11.87
CA CYS A 76 -15.86 -7.06 12.90
C CYS A 76 -15.54 -6.35 14.21
N ASP A 77 -14.28 -6.18 14.56
CA ASP A 77 -13.86 -5.50 15.78
C ASP A 77 -13.24 -4.11 15.52
N GLY A 78 -13.24 -3.66 14.27
CA GLY A 78 -12.87 -2.29 13.92
C GLY A 78 -11.38 -1.99 13.99
N ASP A 79 -10.53 -2.99 13.93
CA ASP A 79 -9.08 -2.80 14.06
C ASP A 79 -8.28 -3.06 12.77
N THR A 80 -8.96 -3.32 11.66
CA THR A 80 -8.34 -3.57 10.36
C THR A 80 -9.21 -3.00 9.26
N LEU A 81 -8.59 -2.33 8.30
CA LEU A 81 -9.26 -1.76 7.13
C LEU A 81 -9.08 -2.64 5.91
N LEU A 82 -10.11 -2.68 5.06
CA LEU A 82 -10.02 -3.26 3.72
C LEU A 82 -10.39 -2.17 2.72
N LEU A 83 -9.47 -1.85 1.83
CA LEU A 83 -9.68 -0.89 0.76
C LEU A 83 -9.67 -1.58 -0.59
N LYS A 84 -10.76 -1.42 -1.33
CA LYS A 84 -10.81 -1.87 -2.72
C LYS A 84 -10.42 -0.70 -3.61
N VAL A 85 -9.43 -0.93 -4.47
CA VAL A 85 -8.82 0.14 -5.28
C VAL A 85 -8.70 -0.27 -6.73
N ASN A 86 -8.64 0.75 -7.59
CA ASN A 86 -8.18 0.59 -8.96
C ASN A 86 -6.67 0.88 -8.98
N GLN A 87 -5.89 -0.17 -9.20
CA GLN A 87 -4.43 -0.09 -9.20
C GLN A 87 -3.91 0.26 -10.59
N THR A 88 -3.16 1.34 -10.69
CA THR A 88 -2.38 1.65 -11.88
C THR A 88 -1.03 0.97 -11.76
N GLY A 89 -0.65 0.16 -12.74
CA GLY A 89 0.63 -0.56 -12.74
C GLY A 89 0.73 -1.58 -11.60
N GLY A 90 1.89 -1.64 -10.97
CA GLY A 90 2.14 -2.58 -9.88
C GLY A 90 2.09 -1.93 -8.52
N ALA A 91 1.53 -2.63 -7.54
CA ALA A 91 1.50 -2.16 -6.15
C ALA A 91 2.87 -2.28 -5.48
N CYS A 92 3.65 -3.27 -5.87
CA CYS A 92 4.95 -3.54 -5.26
C CYS A 92 6.08 -2.83 -6.01
N HIS A 93 6.97 -2.17 -5.27
CA HIS A 93 8.14 -1.48 -5.86
C HIS A 93 9.12 -2.45 -6.52
N THR A 94 9.02 -3.77 -6.24
CA THR A 94 9.85 -4.79 -6.87
C THR A 94 9.46 -5.11 -8.32
N GLY A 95 8.39 -4.50 -8.82
CA GLY A 95 7.89 -4.70 -10.19
C GLY A 95 6.69 -5.62 -10.29
N HIS A 96 6.27 -6.25 -9.21
CA HIS A 96 5.10 -7.13 -9.20
C HIS A 96 3.81 -6.34 -8.97
N LYS A 97 2.70 -6.84 -9.49
CA LYS A 97 1.40 -6.25 -9.25
C LYS A 97 1.05 -6.30 -7.76
N SER A 98 1.27 -7.44 -7.13
CA SER A 98 1.03 -7.65 -5.70
C SER A 98 2.34 -7.79 -4.94
N CYS A 99 2.36 -7.29 -3.71
CA CYS A 99 3.48 -7.55 -2.79
C CYS A 99 3.56 -9.02 -2.36
N PHE A 100 2.46 -9.75 -2.51
CA PHE A 100 2.35 -11.17 -2.11
C PHE A 100 2.67 -12.09 -3.29
N TYR A 101 3.88 -12.00 -3.82
CA TYR A 101 4.32 -12.79 -4.97
C TYR A 101 5.19 -13.99 -4.62
N ARG A 102 5.59 -14.14 -3.35
CA ARG A 102 6.38 -15.27 -2.87
C ARG A 102 5.55 -16.19 -2.00
N GLY A 103 5.75 -17.50 -2.13
CA GLY A 103 5.04 -18.48 -1.34
C GLY A 103 5.93 -19.14 -0.28
N ILE A 104 5.33 -19.62 0.81
CA ILE A 104 5.99 -20.43 1.84
C ILE A 104 5.66 -21.89 1.63
N LYS A 105 4.36 -22.22 1.51
CA LYS A 105 3.89 -23.59 1.34
C LYS A 105 3.82 -24.02 -0.12
N ARG A 106 3.53 -23.06 -1.01
CA ARG A 106 3.42 -23.27 -2.45
C ARG A 106 4.21 -22.20 -3.15
N GLU A 107 5.14 -22.59 -4.04
CA GLU A 107 5.85 -21.65 -4.87
C GLU A 107 4.89 -20.93 -5.82
N LYS A 108 5.15 -19.65 -6.03
CA LYS A 108 4.40 -18.83 -6.98
C LYS A 108 5.34 -18.42 -8.10
N GLU A 109 4.91 -18.67 -9.34
CA GLU A 109 5.57 -18.13 -10.51
C GLU A 109 4.78 -16.89 -10.93
N VAL A 110 5.31 -15.71 -10.65
CA VAL A 110 4.64 -14.46 -10.95
C VAL A 110 5.62 -13.54 -11.67
N GLU A 111 5.23 -13.12 -12.86
CA GLU A 111 6.02 -12.18 -13.64
C GLU A 111 5.87 -10.76 -13.10
N LYS A 112 6.92 -9.96 -13.29
CA LYS A 112 6.87 -8.54 -13.01
C LYS A 112 6.02 -7.83 -14.07
N VAL A 113 5.25 -6.83 -13.64
CA VAL A 113 4.43 -6.02 -14.53
C VAL A 113 5.13 -4.72 -14.93
N PHE A 114 6.25 -4.40 -14.31
CA PHE A 114 7.12 -3.29 -14.70
C PHE A 114 8.56 -3.55 -14.25
N ASP A 115 9.50 -2.81 -14.84
CA ASP A 115 10.91 -2.86 -14.44
C ASP A 115 11.17 -1.73 -13.42
N PRO A 116 11.45 -2.08 -12.14
CA PRO A 116 11.66 -1.05 -11.12
C PRO A 116 12.87 -0.16 -11.41
N LYS A 117 13.88 -0.67 -12.10
CA LYS A 117 15.05 0.11 -12.49
C LYS A 117 14.70 1.24 -13.46
N LYS A 118 13.71 1.01 -14.34
CA LYS A 118 13.24 2.03 -15.27
C LYS A 118 12.33 3.06 -14.61
N VAL A 119 11.45 2.62 -13.71
CA VAL A 119 10.45 3.48 -13.06
C VAL A 119 11.10 4.43 -12.06
N TYR A 120 12.05 3.95 -11.26
CA TYR A 120 12.68 4.73 -10.18
C TYR A 120 14.02 5.36 -10.57
N LYS A 121 14.48 5.12 -11.77
CA LYS A 121 15.80 5.54 -12.29
C LYS A 121 16.05 7.04 -12.16
N ASP A 122 15.06 7.87 -12.51
CA ASP A 122 15.21 9.32 -12.59
C ASP A 122 14.69 10.06 -11.36
N SER A 123 14.07 9.37 -10.43
CA SER A 123 13.40 9.96 -9.27
C SER A 123 14.06 9.64 -7.95
N LEU A 124 14.86 8.57 -7.88
CA LEU A 124 15.57 8.14 -6.68
C LEU A 124 17.00 7.79 -7.05
N ASP A 125 17.95 8.17 -6.20
CA ASP A 125 19.30 7.65 -6.34
C ASP A 125 19.37 6.19 -5.85
N ALA A 126 20.51 5.51 -6.09
CA ALA A 126 20.68 4.11 -5.75
C ALA A 126 20.53 3.84 -4.25
N GLU A 127 21.00 4.76 -3.40
CA GLU A 127 20.90 4.62 -1.95
C GLU A 127 19.45 4.67 -1.47
N LEU A 128 18.68 5.62 -1.99
CA LEU A 128 17.27 5.75 -1.67
C LEU A 128 16.47 4.53 -2.12
N LEU A 129 16.79 4.00 -3.28
CA LEU A 129 16.15 2.79 -3.79
C LEU A 129 16.47 1.59 -2.90
N ASP A 130 17.72 1.43 -2.48
CA ASP A 130 18.14 0.37 -1.57
C ASP A 130 17.43 0.48 -0.22
N GLU A 131 17.29 1.68 0.32
CA GLU A 131 16.53 1.93 1.55
C GLU A 131 15.05 1.54 1.41
N LEU A 132 14.45 1.86 0.26
CA LEU A 132 13.09 1.47 -0.05
C LEU A 132 12.92 -0.04 -0.04
N TYR A 133 13.84 -0.77 -0.66
CA TYR A 133 13.83 -2.23 -0.66
C TYR A 133 13.95 -2.80 0.75
N LYS A 134 14.82 -2.25 1.58
CA LYS A 134 14.99 -2.68 2.97
C LYS A 134 13.72 -2.46 3.80
N VAL A 135 13.05 -1.35 3.60
CA VAL A 135 11.82 -1.00 4.32
C VAL A 135 10.69 -1.96 4.00
N ILE A 136 10.58 -2.37 2.75
CA ILE A 136 9.46 -3.21 2.30
C ILE A 136 9.74 -4.70 2.53
N GLU A 137 11.00 -5.14 2.52
CA GLU A 137 11.37 -6.52 2.83
C GLU A 137 11.28 -6.87 4.32
N ASN A 138 11.29 -5.89 5.17
CA ASN A 138 11.13 -6.04 6.59
C ASN A 138 9.67 -5.81 6.99
#